data_7c2cadf0b9c3acacca4dc04a10cd2b3a
#
_entry.id   7c2cadf0b9c3acacca4dc04a10cd2b3a
#
_cell.length_a   1.000
_cell.length_b   1.000
_cell.length_c   1.000
_cell.angle_alpha   90.00
_cell.angle_beta   90.00
_cell.angle_gamma   90.00
#
_symmetry.space_group_name_H-M   'P 1'
#
loop_
_entity.id
_entity.type
_entity.pdbx_description
1 polymer ?
#
loop_
_entity_poly.entity_id
_entity_poly.type
_entity_poly.pdbx_seq_one_letter_code
_entity_poly.pdbx_strand_id
1 'polypeptide(L)'
;LQEPQSAEPSKNELKKRAKAAEKERKAAEKAARVAEQQREKAAAEEVCLLFALSRFYAPHLAHVQREASLDFAREFYGKLPLNQSQSRPGVPRYQIASLASELDGKTVVIRARIHTLRGQGNKVFLKLRQRTDSVQALLSVQEGKVSKLMVKWASGLSDESIVLVEGIVQISPEEIKGATIRDVELIVTRVRIRVKVHLCGIH
;
A
#
# COMPACT_ATOMS: atom_id res chain seq x y z
N LEU A 1 -41.68 66.28 12.35
CA LEU A 1 -40.72 65.35 11.84
C LEU A 1 -40.06 66.01 10.62
N GLN A 2 -38.84 66.60 10.80
CA GLN A 2 -38.05 67.19 9.74
C GLN A 2 -37.06 66.11 9.23
N GLU A 3 -37.13 65.85 7.94
CA GLU A 3 -36.14 65.02 7.26
C GLU A 3 -34.82 65.77 7.16
N PRO A 4 -33.67 65.11 7.36
CA PRO A 4 -32.36 65.74 7.19
C PRO A 4 -32.02 65.87 5.68
N GLN A 5 -31.94 67.10 5.22
CA GLN A 5 -31.44 67.45 3.87
C GLN A 5 -30.00 67.00 3.73
N SER A 6 -29.76 66.02 2.81
CA SER A 6 -28.43 65.61 2.42
C SER A 6 -27.76 66.74 1.64
N ALA A 7 -26.76 67.36 2.24
CA ALA A 7 -25.92 68.37 1.59
C ALA A 7 -25.15 67.76 0.43
N GLU A 8 -25.27 68.28 -0.79
CA GLU A 8 -24.54 67.88 -1.96
C GLU A 8 -23.00 68.10 -1.74
N PRO A 9 -22.13 67.14 -2.05
CA PRO A 9 -20.71 67.25 -1.81
C PRO A 9 -20.07 68.32 -2.69
N SER A 10 -19.26 69.20 -2.13
CA SER A 10 -18.52 70.25 -2.81
C SER A 10 -17.65 69.72 -3.95
N LYS A 11 -17.54 70.50 -5.07
CA LYS A 11 -16.67 70.09 -6.22
C LYS A 11 -15.26 69.71 -5.86
N ASN A 12 -14.69 70.22 -4.78
CA ASN A 12 -13.38 69.89 -4.26
C ASN A 12 -13.35 68.52 -3.58
N GLU A 13 -14.41 68.14 -2.89
CA GLU A 13 -14.56 66.83 -2.28
C GLU A 13 -14.72 65.72 -3.32
N LEU A 14 -15.46 65.97 -4.39
CA LEU A 14 -15.61 65.06 -5.53
C LEU A 14 -14.27 64.79 -6.23
N LYS A 15 -13.46 65.83 -6.46
CA LYS A 15 -12.08 65.66 -7.00
C LYS A 15 -11.14 64.91 -6.06
N LYS A 16 -11.28 65.08 -4.75
CA LYS A 16 -10.45 64.38 -3.76
C LYS A 16 -10.84 62.90 -3.70
N ARG A 17 -12.11 62.56 -3.74
CA ARG A 17 -12.62 61.20 -3.81
C ARG A 17 -12.22 60.49 -5.11
N ALA A 18 -12.30 61.18 -6.26
CA ALA A 18 -11.88 60.63 -7.55
C ALA A 18 -10.36 60.30 -7.57
N LYS A 19 -9.49 61.18 -7.05
CA LYS A 19 -8.06 60.89 -6.93
C LYS A 19 -7.74 59.76 -5.95
N ALA A 20 -8.49 59.64 -4.86
CA ALA A 20 -8.30 58.55 -3.90
C ALA A 20 -8.72 57.19 -4.53
N ALA A 21 -9.86 57.14 -5.23
CA ALA A 21 -10.33 55.96 -5.92
C ALA A 21 -9.34 55.52 -7.06
N GLU A 22 -8.77 56.47 -7.80
CA GLU A 22 -7.76 56.15 -8.83
C GLU A 22 -6.46 55.59 -8.23
N LYS A 23 -6.03 56.15 -7.08
CA LYS A 23 -4.85 55.64 -6.36
C LYS A 23 -5.10 54.22 -5.82
N GLU A 24 -6.29 53.96 -5.31
CA GLU A 24 -6.71 52.66 -4.80
C GLU A 24 -6.80 51.61 -5.93
N ARG A 25 -7.38 51.96 -7.09
CA ARG A 25 -7.40 51.12 -8.28
C ARG A 25 -5.98 50.73 -8.75
N LYS A 26 -5.06 51.73 -8.81
CA LYS A 26 -3.65 51.45 -9.20
C LYS A 26 -2.92 50.58 -8.19
N ALA A 27 -3.22 50.73 -6.90
CA ALA A 27 -2.67 49.89 -5.86
C ALA A 27 -3.21 48.45 -5.93
N ALA A 28 -4.51 48.28 -6.15
CA ALA A 28 -5.14 46.98 -6.33
C ALA A 28 -4.63 46.25 -7.59
N GLU A 29 -4.45 46.97 -8.70
CA GLU A 29 -3.90 46.39 -9.93
C GLU A 29 -2.46 45.93 -9.73
N LYS A 30 -1.62 46.69 -9.04
CA LYS A 30 -0.25 46.26 -8.70
C LYS A 30 -0.24 45.04 -7.79
N ALA A 31 -1.09 45.02 -6.78
CA ALA A 31 -1.24 43.86 -5.87
C ALA A 31 -1.69 42.61 -6.64
N ALA A 32 -2.64 42.73 -7.56
CA ALA A 32 -3.09 41.64 -8.40
C ALA A 32 -1.98 41.07 -9.29
N ARG A 33 -1.18 41.93 -9.94
CA ARG A 33 -0.03 41.50 -10.75
C ARG A 33 1.06 40.78 -9.94
N VAL A 34 1.34 41.27 -8.74
CA VAL A 34 2.29 40.62 -7.82
C VAL A 34 1.79 39.26 -7.37
N ALA A 35 0.49 39.15 -7.05
CA ALA A 35 -0.13 37.89 -6.65
C ALA A 35 -0.12 36.85 -7.79
N GLU A 36 -0.38 37.31 -9.02
CA GLU A 36 -0.33 36.45 -10.22
C GLU A 36 1.09 35.93 -10.47
N GLN A 37 2.10 36.80 -10.43
CA GLN A 37 3.50 36.39 -10.55
C GLN A 37 3.96 35.42 -9.47
N GLN A 38 3.47 35.58 -8.23
CA GLN A 38 3.77 34.63 -7.16
C GLN A 38 3.12 33.26 -7.40
N ARG A 39 1.90 33.23 -7.93
CA ARG A 39 1.23 31.98 -8.30
C ARG A 39 1.93 31.24 -9.44
N GLU A 40 2.38 31.99 -10.46
CA GLU A 40 3.13 31.42 -11.59
C GLU A 40 4.48 30.84 -11.12
N LYS A 41 5.20 31.55 -10.24
CA LYS A 41 6.45 31.06 -9.67
C LYS A 41 6.25 29.80 -8.84
N ALA A 42 5.23 29.77 -7.98
CA ALA A 42 4.91 28.60 -7.17
C ALA A 42 4.53 27.39 -8.05
N ALA A 43 3.72 27.60 -9.10
CA ALA A 43 3.39 26.57 -10.06
C ALA A 43 4.62 26.05 -10.82
N ALA A 44 5.52 26.92 -11.22
CA ALA A 44 6.77 26.55 -11.91
C ALA A 44 7.71 25.75 -10.98
N GLU A 45 7.81 26.11 -9.69
CA GLU A 45 8.57 25.35 -8.70
C GLU A 45 7.99 23.96 -8.46
N GLU A 46 6.66 23.84 -8.37
CA GLU A 46 5.99 22.55 -8.20
C GLU A 46 6.21 21.63 -9.40
N VAL A 47 6.09 22.16 -10.62
CA VAL A 47 6.39 21.40 -11.86
C VAL A 47 7.85 20.98 -11.92
N CYS A 48 8.78 21.87 -11.52
CA CYS A 48 10.20 21.55 -11.48
C CYS A 48 10.52 20.44 -10.47
N LEU A 49 9.88 20.47 -9.30
CA LEU A 49 10.01 19.42 -8.27
C LEU A 49 9.48 18.07 -8.76
N LEU A 50 8.29 18.07 -9.38
CA LEU A 50 7.69 16.88 -9.98
C LEU A 50 8.58 16.31 -11.10
N PHE A 51 9.15 17.16 -11.95
CA PHE A 51 10.06 16.75 -13.01
C PHE A 51 11.38 16.18 -12.46
N ALA A 52 11.94 16.78 -11.43
CA ALA A 52 13.13 16.28 -10.75
C ALA A 52 12.87 14.90 -10.12
N LEU A 53 11.75 14.74 -9.41
CA LEU A 53 11.35 13.47 -8.83
C LEU A 53 11.12 12.40 -9.90
N SER A 54 10.48 12.74 -11.02
CA SER A 54 10.25 11.79 -12.13
C SER A 54 11.56 11.30 -12.74
N ARG A 55 12.55 12.18 -12.87
CA ARG A 55 13.85 11.84 -13.46
C ARG A 55 14.68 10.86 -12.60
N PHE A 56 14.52 10.93 -11.27
CA PHE A 56 15.19 10.01 -10.36
C PHE A 56 14.43 8.69 -10.14
N TYR A 57 13.09 8.73 -10.13
CA TYR A 57 12.27 7.56 -9.83
C TYR A 57 11.85 6.74 -11.06
N ALA A 58 11.67 7.37 -12.22
CA ALA A 58 11.21 6.69 -13.43
C ALA A 58 12.12 5.53 -13.89
N PRO A 59 13.45 5.66 -13.94
CA PRO A 59 14.31 4.54 -14.36
C PRO A 59 14.30 3.40 -13.34
N HIS A 60 14.22 3.70 -12.04
CA HIS A 60 14.15 2.67 -10.99
C HIS A 60 12.82 1.90 -11.05
N LEU A 61 11.69 2.60 -11.24
CA LEU A 61 10.38 1.97 -11.41
C LEU A 61 10.30 1.11 -12.67
N ALA A 62 10.87 1.58 -13.78
CA ALA A 62 10.92 0.81 -15.03
C ALA A 62 11.76 -0.47 -14.89
N HIS A 63 12.88 -0.41 -14.17
CA HIS A 63 13.71 -1.58 -13.88
C HIS A 63 12.96 -2.61 -13.02
N VAL A 64 12.34 -2.16 -11.93
CA VAL A 64 11.53 -3.03 -11.04
C VAL A 64 10.34 -3.66 -11.78
N GLN A 65 9.67 -2.91 -12.66
CA GLN A 65 8.59 -3.45 -13.48
C GLN A 65 9.07 -4.47 -14.50
N ARG A 66 10.24 -4.26 -15.11
CA ARG A 66 10.85 -5.18 -16.07
C ARG A 66 11.29 -6.49 -15.41
N GLU A 67 11.90 -6.42 -14.22
CA GLU A 67 12.22 -7.62 -13.43
C GLU A 67 10.96 -8.38 -13.03
N ALA A 68 9.91 -7.67 -12.59
CA ALA A 68 8.64 -8.28 -12.22
C ALA A 68 7.91 -8.94 -13.40
N SER A 69 8.12 -8.48 -14.64
CA SER A 69 7.53 -9.08 -15.84
C SER A 69 8.24 -10.38 -16.28
N LEU A 70 9.51 -10.54 -15.89
CA LEU A 70 10.32 -11.73 -16.15
C LEU A 70 10.26 -12.77 -15.04
N ASP A 71 9.53 -12.50 -13.97
CA ASP A 71 9.43 -13.39 -12.83
C ASP A 71 8.49 -14.58 -13.13
N PHE A 72 9.07 -15.77 -13.20
CA PHE A 72 8.33 -17.01 -13.42
C PHE A 72 7.30 -17.32 -12.33
N ALA A 73 7.51 -16.83 -11.11
CA ALA A 73 6.61 -17.05 -9.98
C ALA A 73 5.48 -16.01 -9.86
N ARG A 74 5.37 -15.05 -10.79
CA ARG A 74 4.42 -13.92 -10.70
C ARG A 74 2.97 -14.37 -10.50
N GLU A 75 2.59 -15.51 -11.05
CA GLU A 75 1.23 -16.07 -10.89
C GLU A 75 1.00 -16.72 -9.53
N PHE A 76 2.05 -16.98 -8.76
CA PHE A 76 1.97 -17.70 -7.50
C PHE A 76 1.81 -16.77 -6.29
N TYR A 77 2.02 -15.47 -6.47
CA TYR A 77 1.87 -14.48 -5.40
C TYR A 77 1.13 -13.23 -5.85
N GLY A 78 0.78 -12.36 -4.90
CA GLY A 78 0.14 -11.09 -5.19
C GLY A 78 -1.27 -10.98 -4.63
N LYS A 79 -2.04 -10.04 -5.17
CA LYS A 79 -3.42 -9.79 -4.76
C LYS A 79 -4.35 -10.82 -5.39
N LEU A 80 -5.21 -11.43 -4.58
CA LEU A 80 -6.23 -12.33 -5.09
C LEU A 80 -7.25 -11.54 -5.93
N PRO A 81 -7.57 -11.98 -7.15
CA PRO A 81 -8.62 -11.35 -7.95
C PRO A 81 -9.96 -11.41 -7.22
N LEU A 82 -10.84 -10.44 -7.50
CA LEU A 82 -12.19 -10.43 -6.95
C LEU A 82 -12.92 -11.68 -7.43
N ASN A 83 -13.44 -12.46 -6.49
CA ASN A 83 -14.30 -13.60 -6.83
C ASN A 83 -15.60 -13.08 -7.42
N GLN A 84 -15.83 -13.39 -8.68
CA GLN A 84 -17.18 -13.32 -9.24
C GLN A 84 -17.98 -14.49 -8.69
N SER A 85 -19.22 -14.26 -8.31
CA SER A 85 -20.07 -15.23 -7.63
C SER A 85 -20.29 -16.54 -8.41
N GLN A 86 -20.03 -16.53 -9.72
CA GLN A 86 -20.20 -17.65 -10.64
C GLN A 86 -18.98 -18.58 -10.75
N SER A 87 -17.78 -18.12 -10.38
CA SER A 87 -16.57 -18.93 -10.42
C SER A 87 -16.11 -19.27 -9.01
N ARG A 88 -16.53 -20.40 -8.49
CA ARG A 88 -16.00 -20.99 -7.26
C ARG A 88 -15.04 -22.11 -7.63
N PRO A 89 -13.72 -21.87 -7.69
CA PRO A 89 -12.78 -22.97 -7.79
C PRO A 89 -12.95 -23.85 -6.55
N GLY A 90 -13.39 -25.08 -6.76
CA GLY A 90 -13.74 -26.04 -5.70
C GLY A 90 -12.53 -26.61 -4.96
N VAL A 91 -11.44 -25.84 -4.80
CA VAL A 91 -10.26 -26.30 -4.07
C VAL A 91 -10.62 -26.42 -2.58
N PRO A 92 -10.54 -27.61 -1.99
CA PRO A 92 -10.81 -27.81 -0.58
C PRO A 92 -9.80 -27.02 0.26
N ARG A 93 -10.32 -26.34 1.28
CA ARG A 93 -9.48 -25.58 2.21
C ARG A 93 -9.36 -26.35 3.50
N TYR A 94 -8.11 -26.49 3.96
CA TYR A 94 -7.82 -27.08 5.24
C TYR A 94 -7.88 -26.03 6.35
N GLN A 95 -8.25 -26.46 7.54
CA GLN A 95 -8.14 -25.65 8.76
C GLN A 95 -6.78 -25.91 9.39
N ILE A 96 -6.20 -24.90 10.06
CA ILE A 96 -4.92 -25.07 10.76
C ILE A 96 -5.03 -26.17 11.80
N ALA A 97 -6.14 -26.22 12.55
CA ALA A 97 -6.40 -27.25 13.54
C ALA A 97 -6.37 -28.70 13.00
N SER A 98 -6.60 -28.90 11.70
CA SER A 98 -6.58 -30.23 11.07
C SER A 98 -5.20 -30.60 10.49
N LEU A 99 -4.21 -29.76 10.66
CA LEU A 99 -2.85 -30.08 10.24
C LEU A 99 -2.20 -31.03 11.25
N ALA A 100 -1.80 -32.18 10.76
CA ALA A 100 -1.15 -33.21 11.55
C ALA A 100 -0.04 -33.90 10.70
N SER A 101 0.82 -34.66 11.34
CA SER A 101 1.88 -35.44 10.69
C SER A 101 1.39 -36.40 9.60
N GLU A 102 0.11 -36.83 9.67
CA GLU A 102 -0.55 -37.67 8.64
C GLU A 102 -0.69 -36.98 7.28
N LEU A 103 -0.57 -35.64 7.24
CA LEU A 103 -0.63 -34.84 6.03
C LEU A 103 0.75 -34.56 5.43
N ASP A 104 1.81 -35.19 5.96
CA ASP A 104 3.16 -35.00 5.45
C ASP A 104 3.26 -35.26 3.94
N GLY A 105 3.96 -34.38 3.23
CA GLY A 105 4.10 -34.38 1.78
C GLY A 105 2.85 -33.95 1.00
N LYS A 106 1.69 -33.75 1.62
CA LYS A 106 0.46 -33.32 0.92
C LYS A 106 0.42 -31.82 0.73
N THR A 107 -0.08 -31.40 -0.45
CA THR A 107 -0.35 -29.99 -0.73
C THR A 107 -1.68 -29.58 -0.11
N VAL A 108 -1.64 -28.54 0.70
CA VAL A 108 -2.82 -28.00 1.38
C VAL A 108 -3.03 -26.52 1.03
N VAL A 109 -4.28 -26.08 1.04
CA VAL A 109 -4.65 -24.68 0.85
C VAL A 109 -5.29 -24.17 2.13
N ILE A 110 -4.72 -23.13 2.71
CA ILE A 110 -5.14 -22.56 3.99
C ILE A 110 -5.45 -21.09 3.82
N ARG A 111 -6.57 -20.64 4.38
CA ARG A 111 -6.87 -19.22 4.53
C ARG A 111 -6.62 -18.84 5.97
N ALA A 112 -5.64 -18.00 6.21
CA ALA A 112 -5.22 -17.62 7.54
C ALA A 112 -4.89 -16.12 7.61
N ARG A 113 -4.66 -15.65 8.82
CA ARG A 113 -4.17 -14.32 9.14
C ARG A 113 -2.67 -14.44 9.45
N ILE A 114 -1.88 -13.50 8.91
CA ILE A 114 -0.48 -13.37 9.30
C ILE A 114 -0.45 -12.83 10.73
N HIS A 115 0.10 -13.60 11.66
CA HIS A 115 0.26 -13.16 13.04
C HIS A 115 1.60 -12.49 13.27
N THR A 116 2.67 -13.08 12.71
CA THR A 116 4.03 -12.52 12.75
C THR A 116 4.76 -12.89 11.47
N LEU A 117 5.57 -11.99 11.00
CA LEU A 117 6.37 -12.16 9.81
C LEU A 117 7.83 -11.84 10.14
N ARG A 118 8.75 -12.72 9.72
CA ARG A 118 10.19 -12.53 9.88
C ARG A 118 10.90 -12.86 8.57
N GLY A 119 11.50 -11.86 7.93
CA GLY A 119 12.37 -12.04 6.77
C GLY A 119 13.80 -12.34 7.20
N GLN A 120 14.42 -13.35 6.59
CA GLN A 120 15.82 -13.70 6.80
C GLN A 120 16.47 -14.03 5.46
N GLY A 121 17.06 -13.03 4.82
CA GLY A 121 17.72 -13.19 3.52
C GLY A 121 16.78 -13.73 2.45
N ASN A 122 17.02 -14.96 2.00
CA ASN A 122 16.26 -15.64 0.97
C ASN A 122 15.06 -16.45 1.51
N LYS A 123 14.72 -16.27 2.78
CA LYS A 123 13.63 -16.99 3.46
C LYS A 123 12.72 -16.01 4.19
N VAL A 124 11.46 -16.36 4.30
CA VAL A 124 10.47 -15.65 5.14
C VAL A 124 9.73 -16.67 5.98
N PHE A 125 9.76 -16.45 7.27
CA PHE A 125 8.99 -17.23 8.25
C PHE A 125 7.68 -16.49 8.50
N LEU A 126 6.56 -17.18 8.32
CA LEU A 126 5.22 -16.68 8.52
C LEU A 126 4.58 -17.48 9.65
N LYS A 127 4.17 -16.83 10.72
CA LYS A 127 3.27 -17.45 11.70
C LYS A 127 1.85 -17.17 11.25
N LEU A 128 1.19 -18.20 10.76
CA LEU A 128 -0.19 -18.14 10.30
C LEU A 128 -1.13 -18.50 11.44
N ARG A 129 -2.19 -17.71 11.64
CA ARG A 129 -3.19 -17.92 12.69
C ARG A 129 -4.59 -18.03 12.09
N GLN A 130 -5.34 -19.00 12.57
CA GLN A 130 -6.76 -19.18 12.27
C GLN A 130 -7.48 -19.48 13.58
N ARG A 131 -8.30 -18.52 14.06
CA ARG A 131 -8.92 -18.55 15.39
C ARG A 131 -7.85 -18.65 16.49
N THR A 132 -7.81 -19.76 17.22
CA THR A 132 -6.87 -20.06 18.32
C THR A 132 -5.61 -20.76 17.83
N ASP A 133 -5.68 -21.43 16.67
CA ASP A 133 -4.61 -22.26 16.19
C ASP A 133 -3.63 -21.48 15.30
N SER A 134 -2.38 -21.84 15.42
CA SER A 134 -1.29 -21.24 14.66
C SER A 134 -0.30 -22.29 14.18
N VAL A 135 0.24 -22.08 13.00
CA VAL A 135 1.26 -22.93 12.36
C VAL A 135 2.35 -22.05 11.80
N GLN A 136 3.57 -22.57 11.80
CA GLN A 136 4.70 -21.95 11.12
C GLN A 136 4.67 -22.31 9.64
N ALA A 137 4.89 -21.32 8.80
CA ALA A 137 5.03 -21.50 7.37
C ALA A 137 6.35 -20.90 6.91
N LEU A 138 7.08 -21.63 6.09
CA LEU A 138 8.36 -21.24 5.52
C LEU A 138 8.23 -20.99 4.03
N LEU A 139 8.55 -19.77 3.62
CA LEU A 139 8.71 -19.41 2.21
C LEU A 139 10.20 -19.24 1.93
N SER A 140 10.78 -20.12 1.16
CA SER A 140 12.20 -20.09 0.75
C SER A 140 12.31 -20.06 -0.77
N VAL A 141 13.37 -19.42 -1.28
CA VAL A 141 13.65 -19.44 -2.72
C VAL A 141 13.86 -20.88 -3.19
N GLN A 142 13.10 -21.30 -4.19
CA GLN A 142 13.18 -22.61 -4.83
C GLN A 142 13.09 -22.42 -6.33
N GLU A 143 14.00 -23.01 -7.07
CA GLU A 143 14.00 -22.97 -8.53
C GLU A 143 12.69 -23.54 -9.09
N GLY A 144 12.09 -22.83 -10.03
CA GLY A 144 10.83 -23.22 -10.67
C GLY A 144 9.55 -23.05 -9.85
N LYS A 145 9.62 -22.74 -8.53
CA LYS A 145 8.45 -22.58 -7.66
C LYS A 145 8.38 -21.21 -6.97
N VAL A 146 9.47 -20.79 -6.34
CA VAL A 146 9.49 -19.56 -5.52
C VAL A 146 10.66 -18.68 -5.96
N SER A 147 10.36 -17.51 -6.50
CA SER A 147 11.35 -16.54 -6.92
C SER A 147 11.84 -15.66 -5.75
N LYS A 148 13.02 -15.03 -5.93
CA LYS A 148 13.53 -14.02 -4.99
C LYS A 148 12.57 -12.83 -4.87
N LEU A 149 11.90 -12.45 -5.96
CA LEU A 149 10.92 -11.37 -5.95
C LEU A 149 9.69 -11.72 -5.14
N MET A 150 9.21 -12.97 -5.19
CA MET A 150 8.13 -13.47 -4.35
C MET A 150 8.50 -13.41 -2.87
N VAL A 151 9.71 -13.81 -2.48
CA VAL A 151 10.21 -13.74 -1.09
C VAL A 151 10.30 -12.29 -0.63
N LYS A 152 10.86 -11.39 -1.46
CA LYS A 152 10.94 -9.95 -1.19
C LYS A 152 9.54 -9.33 -1.04
N TRP A 153 8.60 -9.69 -1.91
CA TRP A 153 7.22 -9.23 -1.81
C TRP A 153 6.55 -9.73 -0.52
N ALA A 154 6.72 -11.00 -0.18
CA ALA A 154 6.15 -11.59 1.03
C ALA A 154 6.72 -10.95 2.30
N SER A 155 8.00 -10.57 2.33
CA SER A 155 8.60 -9.87 3.47
C SER A 155 8.03 -8.48 3.72
N GLY A 156 7.40 -7.86 2.72
CA GLY A 156 6.71 -6.57 2.82
C GLY A 156 5.21 -6.67 3.15
N LEU A 157 4.72 -7.84 3.53
CA LEU A 157 3.33 -8.00 3.97
C LEU A 157 3.16 -7.46 5.39
N SER A 158 1.99 -6.87 5.64
CA SER A 158 1.64 -6.37 6.97
C SER A 158 1.12 -7.51 7.83
N ASP A 159 1.46 -7.48 9.12
CA ASP A 159 0.83 -8.33 10.12
C ASP A 159 -0.69 -8.14 10.11
N GLU A 160 -1.42 -9.13 10.57
CA GLU A 160 -2.89 -9.18 10.59
C GLU A 160 -3.56 -9.22 9.20
N SER A 161 -2.79 -9.20 8.08
CA SER A 161 -3.34 -9.37 6.74
C SER A 161 -3.88 -10.78 6.53
N ILE A 162 -5.01 -10.88 5.80
CA ILE A 162 -5.62 -12.16 5.47
C ILE A 162 -5.03 -12.67 4.16
N VAL A 163 -4.43 -13.86 4.22
CA VAL A 163 -3.78 -14.52 3.09
C VAL A 163 -4.40 -15.87 2.79
N LEU A 164 -4.31 -16.25 1.53
CA LEU A 164 -4.55 -17.61 1.04
C LEU A 164 -3.17 -18.19 0.72
N VAL A 165 -2.78 -19.22 1.43
CA VAL A 165 -1.49 -19.88 1.30
C VAL A 165 -1.69 -21.28 0.79
N GLU A 166 -0.96 -21.66 -0.23
CA GLU A 166 -0.83 -23.03 -0.70
C GLU A 166 0.60 -23.51 -0.40
N GLY A 167 0.71 -24.66 0.19
CA GLY A 167 1.99 -25.21 0.58
C GLY A 167 1.94 -26.70 0.84
N ILE A 168 3.12 -27.29 1.01
CA ILE A 168 3.31 -28.70 1.33
C ILE A 168 3.52 -28.80 2.83
N VAL A 169 2.77 -29.69 3.48
CA VAL A 169 2.99 -30.00 4.90
C VAL A 169 4.27 -30.83 5.02
N GLN A 170 5.12 -30.46 5.93
CA GLN A 170 6.36 -31.17 6.23
C GLN A 170 6.49 -31.36 7.74
N ILE A 171 6.89 -32.54 8.17
CA ILE A 171 7.22 -32.80 9.56
C ILE A 171 8.45 -31.98 9.94
N SER A 172 8.35 -31.22 11.02
CA SER A 172 9.48 -30.44 11.50
C SER A 172 10.45 -31.34 12.25
N PRO A 173 11.76 -31.26 12.00
CA PRO A 173 12.77 -32.06 12.72
C PRO A 173 12.88 -31.61 14.20
N GLU A 174 12.53 -30.37 14.49
CA GLU A 174 12.53 -29.81 15.84
C GLU A 174 11.16 -29.24 16.18
N GLU A 175 10.80 -29.32 17.46
CA GLU A 175 9.54 -28.74 17.95
C GLU A 175 9.51 -27.23 17.75
N ILE A 176 8.49 -26.73 17.02
CA ILE A 176 8.33 -25.32 16.70
C ILE A 176 7.84 -24.56 17.92
N LYS A 177 8.72 -23.79 18.53
CA LYS A 177 8.38 -22.98 19.70
C LYS A 177 7.51 -21.78 19.27
N GLY A 178 6.37 -21.64 19.95
CA GLY A 178 5.50 -20.48 19.75
C GLY A 178 4.38 -20.64 18.72
N ALA A 179 4.21 -21.79 18.07
CA ALA A 179 3.01 -22.20 17.34
C ALA A 179 2.16 -23.16 18.19
N THR A 180 0.85 -23.27 17.92
CA THR A 180 0.00 -24.28 18.55
C THR A 180 0.22 -25.65 17.93
N ILE A 181 0.40 -25.68 16.61
CA ILE A 181 0.84 -26.87 15.86
C ILE A 181 2.35 -26.83 15.82
N ARG A 182 3.01 -27.79 16.49
CA ARG A 182 4.46 -27.80 16.70
C ARG A 182 5.19 -28.86 15.89
N ASP A 183 4.47 -29.88 15.46
CA ASP A 183 5.04 -31.07 14.82
C ASP A 183 5.22 -30.92 13.33
N VAL A 184 4.50 -29.97 12.71
CA VAL A 184 4.52 -29.76 11.26
C VAL A 184 4.77 -28.31 10.89
N GLU A 185 5.45 -28.13 9.77
CA GLU A 185 5.70 -26.85 9.13
C GLU A 185 5.09 -26.84 7.73
N LEU A 186 4.63 -25.68 7.27
CA LEU A 186 4.08 -25.53 5.94
C LEU A 186 5.13 -24.92 5.00
N ILE A 187 5.61 -25.69 4.04
CA ILE A 187 6.50 -25.18 2.99
C ILE A 187 5.66 -24.51 1.92
N VAL A 188 5.73 -23.20 1.85
CA VAL A 188 4.85 -22.37 1.03
C VAL A 188 5.29 -22.37 -0.42
N THR A 189 4.35 -22.65 -1.33
CA THR A 189 4.55 -22.59 -2.78
C THR A 189 3.80 -21.43 -3.43
N ARG A 190 2.64 -21.02 -2.85
CA ARG A 190 1.88 -19.88 -3.33
C ARG A 190 1.35 -19.05 -2.17
N VAL A 191 1.38 -17.72 -2.33
CA VAL A 191 0.81 -16.77 -1.35
C VAL A 191 0.01 -15.71 -2.07
N ARG A 192 -1.27 -15.61 -1.73
CA ARG A 192 -2.12 -14.56 -2.26
C ARG A 192 -2.77 -13.77 -1.13
N ILE A 193 -2.72 -12.46 -1.23
CA ILE A 193 -3.36 -11.57 -0.25
C ILE A 193 -4.84 -11.38 -0.61
N ARG A 194 -5.72 -11.58 0.36
CA ARG A 194 -7.13 -11.30 0.21
C ARG A 194 -7.50 -9.93 0.75
N VAL A 195 -7.03 -9.60 1.93
CA VAL A 195 -7.22 -8.30 2.59
C VAL A 195 -5.89 -7.86 3.16
N LYS A 196 -5.41 -6.71 2.71
CA LYS A 196 -4.24 -6.06 3.28
C LYS A 196 -4.71 -5.13 4.40
N VAL A 197 -4.23 -5.36 5.61
CA VAL A 197 -4.45 -4.44 6.72
C VAL A 197 -3.36 -3.38 6.67
N HIS A 198 -3.76 -2.11 6.58
CA HIS A 198 -2.85 -1.00 6.80
C HIS A 198 -2.98 -0.64 8.27
N LEU A 199 -1.99 -1.00 9.05
CA LEU A 199 -1.87 -0.47 10.40
C LEU A 199 -1.54 1.02 10.24
N CYS A 200 -2.56 1.86 10.34
CA CYS A 200 -2.37 3.30 10.47
C CYS A 200 -1.67 3.47 11.81
N GLY A 201 -0.39 3.85 11.78
CA GLY A 201 0.39 4.06 12.99
C GLY A 201 -0.25 5.18 13.80
N ILE A 202 -0.83 4.81 14.93
CA ILE A 202 -1.09 5.75 16.01
C ILE A 202 0.28 5.92 16.69
N HIS A 203 0.97 6.99 16.33
CA HIS A 203 2.10 7.50 17.07
C HIS A 203 1.60 8.53 18.08
#